data_e26a061020e1a74b59460d5ab228ea8d
#
_entry.id   e26a061020e1a74b59460d5ab228ea8d
#
_cell.length_a   1.000
_cell.length_b   1.000
_cell.length_c   1.000
_cell.angle_alpha   90.00
_cell.angle_beta   90.00
_cell.angle_gamma   90.00
#
_symmetry.space_group_name_H-M   'P 1'
#
loop_
_entity.id
_entity.type
_entity.pdbx_description
1 polymer ?
#
loop_
_entity_poly.entity_id
_entity_poly.type
_entity_poly.pdbx_seq_one_letter_code
_entity_poly.pdbx_strand_id
1 'polypeptide(L)'
;MKKLFFLLIIPLLNFSQCEENEYSMSIETTTGNWGWEMCWSIYDYQTYIDGASNENSIATYCGSDSYQTTLIETCIPNTGCYIITGSDSWGDGWNGGDITVTINDEDSQVYELSDGSYGYWTFELNTEPCVWEIYGCTDANAINYNPGATVDDGSCVLPFFFNWDNEQREYWLYIPENLPENAPLVFTLHGYGGAGGNFWGFEELAEEHGFVICSPTGLEDNFGTPHWNSNFINYMTTVDDIGFLSSLAIFLQSEYNLDPNKTFSCGMSNGGY
;
A
#
# COMPACT_ATOMS: atom_id res chain seq x y z
N MET A 1 -44.54 11.02 55.85
CA MET A 1 -44.02 11.07 54.46
C MET A 1 -42.65 10.37 54.43
N LYS A 2 -42.58 9.13 53.96
CA LYS A 2 -41.35 8.37 53.84
C LYS A 2 -40.73 8.73 52.43
N LYS A 3 -39.57 9.37 52.44
CA LYS A 3 -38.80 9.57 51.22
C LYS A 3 -38.16 8.25 50.80
N LEU A 4 -38.58 7.71 49.69
CA LEU A 4 -38.00 6.55 49.04
C LEU A 4 -36.75 7.05 48.29
N PHE A 5 -35.54 6.67 48.75
CA PHE A 5 -34.31 6.86 47.97
C PHE A 5 -34.26 5.76 46.91
N PHE A 6 -34.40 6.12 45.65
CA PHE A 6 -34.07 5.24 44.55
C PHE A 6 -32.52 5.24 44.41
N LEU A 7 -31.90 4.16 44.84
CA LEU A 7 -30.50 3.89 44.53
C LEU A 7 -30.44 3.49 43.05
N LEU A 8 -29.97 4.41 42.21
CA LEU A 8 -29.67 4.10 40.83
C LEU A 8 -28.44 3.19 40.82
N ILE A 9 -28.65 1.88 40.67
CA ILE A 9 -27.60 0.94 40.41
C ILE A 9 -27.23 1.17 38.93
N ILE A 10 -26.24 2.01 38.68
CA ILE A 10 -25.53 2.03 37.38
C ILE A 10 -24.86 0.68 37.29
N PRO A 11 -25.13 -0.16 36.27
CA PRO A 11 -24.33 -1.34 36.08
C PRO A 11 -22.88 -0.86 35.82
N LEU A 12 -21.99 -1.15 36.76
CA LEU A 12 -20.55 -1.13 36.50
C LEU A 12 -20.37 -2.11 35.35
N LEU A 13 -20.11 -1.58 34.15
CA LEU A 13 -19.55 -2.36 33.06
C LEU A 13 -18.29 -3.00 33.65
N ASN A 14 -18.31 -4.32 33.80
CA ASN A 14 -17.15 -5.09 34.17
C ASN A 14 -16.17 -4.96 33.00
N PHE A 15 -15.25 -3.99 33.07
CA PHE A 15 -14.02 -4.07 32.33
C PHE A 15 -13.35 -5.38 32.75
N SER A 16 -13.06 -6.24 31.81
CA SER A 16 -12.19 -7.39 32.02
C SER A 16 -10.88 -6.82 32.54
N GLN A 17 -10.59 -7.02 33.83
CA GLN A 17 -9.27 -6.66 34.36
C GLN A 17 -8.25 -7.52 33.62
N CYS A 18 -7.25 -6.87 33.04
CA CYS A 18 -6.11 -7.57 32.44
C CYS A 18 -5.38 -8.40 33.52
N GLU A 19 -4.68 -9.44 33.12
CA GLU A 19 -3.91 -10.27 34.01
C GLU A 19 -2.74 -9.50 34.65
N GLU A 20 -2.11 -10.06 35.68
CA GLU A 20 -1.04 -9.39 36.49
C GLU A 20 0.16 -8.95 35.60
N ASN A 21 0.40 -9.65 34.48
CA ASN A 21 1.48 -9.35 33.53
C ASN A 21 1.01 -8.66 32.26
N GLU A 22 -0.16 -8.05 32.29
CA GLU A 22 -0.75 -7.34 31.16
C GLU A 22 -1.07 -5.90 31.52
N TYR A 23 -1.07 -5.06 30.49
CA TYR A 23 -1.60 -3.71 30.54
C TYR A 23 -2.89 -3.61 29.74
N SER A 24 -3.81 -2.77 30.21
CA SER A 24 -4.95 -2.37 29.39
C SER A 24 -4.47 -1.49 28.23
N MET A 25 -4.98 -1.75 27.05
CA MET A 25 -4.76 -0.91 25.88
C MET A 25 -6.11 -0.51 25.29
N SER A 26 -6.33 0.78 25.15
CA SER A 26 -7.47 1.33 24.44
C SER A 26 -7.00 2.00 23.14
N ILE A 27 -7.70 1.74 22.05
CA ILE A 27 -7.44 2.33 20.74
C ILE A 27 -8.70 3.07 20.31
N GLU A 28 -8.66 4.38 20.37
CA GLU A 28 -9.68 5.22 19.80
C GLU A 28 -9.30 5.54 18.34
N THR A 29 -10.17 5.18 17.41
CA THR A 29 -10.01 5.45 15.99
C THR A 29 -10.99 6.52 15.58
N THR A 30 -10.50 7.60 14.97
CA THR A 30 -11.32 8.63 14.32
C THR A 30 -11.08 8.58 12.82
N THR A 31 -12.11 8.26 12.03
CA THR A 31 -11.98 8.28 10.58
C THR A 31 -12.14 9.71 10.06
N GLY A 32 -11.29 10.09 9.11
CA GLY A 32 -11.38 11.36 8.39
C GLY A 32 -12.38 11.33 7.24
N ASN A 33 -12.14 12.15 6.22
CA ASN A 33 -12.78 11.97 4.91
C ASN A 33 -12.39 10.61 4.35
N TRP A 34 -13.29 9.95 3.62
CA TRP A 34 -13.03 8.67 2.98
C TRP A 34 -12.65 7.57 3.97
N GLY A 35 -13.29 7.54 5.15
CA GLY A 35 -12.96 6.62 6.24
C GLY A 35 -12.91 5.15 5.87
N TRP A 36 -13.55 4.73 4.76
CA TRP A 36 -13.48 3.36 4.23
C TRP A 36 -12.13 2.99 3.56
N GLU A 37 -11.22 3.95 3.38
CA GLU A 37 -9.88 3.74 2.85
C GLU A 37 -8.88 3.41 3.95
N MET A 38 -9.20 3.81 5.19
CA MET A 38 -8.38 3.67 6.37
C MET A 38 -8.46 2.28 6.97
N CYS A 39 -7.32 1.58 7.05
CA CYS A 39 -7.16 0.38 7.86
C CYS A 39 -5.92 0.48 8.73
N TRP A 40 -5.94 -0.21 9.89
CA TRP A 40 -4.77 -0.38 10.73
C TRP A 40 -4.80 -1.72 11.47
N SER A 41 -3.61 -2.18 11.90
CA SER A 41 -3.45 -3.37 12.73
C SER A 41 -2.29 -3.19 13.69
N ILE A 42 -2.40 -3.80 14.87
CA ILE A 42 -1.34 -3.81 15.91
C ILE A 42 -0.90 -5.25 16.11
N TYR A 43 0.39 -5.46 16.18
CA TYR A 43 1.02 -6.77 16.37
C TYR A 43 2.08 -6.71 17.47
N ASP A 44 2.31 -7.83 18.13
CA ASP A 44 3.61 -8.12 18.70
C ASP A 44 4.65 -8.15 17.57
N TYR A 45 5.83 -7.59 17.80
CA TYR A 45 6.83 -7.45 16.73
C TYR A 45 7.31 -8.79 16.18
N GLN A 46 7.47 -9.81 17.02
CA GLN A 46 7.87 -11.14 16.55
C GLN A 46 6.78 -11.75 15.65
N THR A 47 5.53 -11.61 16.05
CA THR A 47 4.38 -12.05 15.24
C THR A 47 4.36 -11.34 13.89
N TYR A 48 4.70 -10.05 13.86
CA TYR A 48 4.75 -9.28 12.62
C TYR A 48 5.80 -9.81 11.65
N ILE A 49 7.04 -10.07 12.10
CA ILE A 49 8.12 -10.56 11.23
C ILE A 49 7.95 -12.02 10.83
N ASP A 50 7.25 -12.83 11.62
CA ASP A 50 6.96 -14.24 11.32
C ASP A 50 5.82 -14.43 10.30
N GLY A 51 5.13 -13.35 9.93
CA GLY A 51 4.05 -13.33 8.95
C GLY A 51 2.75 -12.76 9.50
N ALA A 52 2.63 -11.43 9.45
CA ALA A 52 1.46 -10.70 9.92
C ALA A 52 0.21 -11.01 9.08
N SER A 53 -0.90 -11.21 9.78
CA SER A 53 -2.23 -11.31 9.19
C SER A 53 -3.27 -10.75 10.16
N ASN A 54 -4.46 -10.42 9.68
CA ASN A 54 -5.52 -9.94 10.56
C ASN A 54 -5.93 -10.97 11.62
N GLU A 55 -5.67 -12.27 11.38
CA GLU A 55 -6.00 -13.36 12.30
C GLU A 55 -5.06 -13.43 13.51
N ASN A 56 -3.81 -12.96 13.36
CA ASN A 56 -2.81 -12.96 14.43
C ASN A 56 -2.48 -11.54 14.96
N SER A 57 -3.25 -10.53 14.56
CA SER A 57 -3.15 -9.19 15.11
C SER A 57 -3.70 -9.13 16.56
N ILE A 58 -3.12 -8.26 17.38
CA ILE A 58 -3.63 -7.92 18.72
C ILE A 58 -4.95 -7.16 18.58
N ALA A 59 -4.99 -6.21 17.66
CA ALA A 59 -6.16 -5.43 17.29
C ALA A 59 -6.06 -5.03 15.81
N THR A 60 -7.20 -4.94 15.15
CA THR A 60 -7.30 -4.48 13.76
C THR A 60 -8.61 -3.75 13.52
N TYR A 61 -8.60 -2.82 12.58
CA TYR A 61 -9.79 -2.07 12.18
C TYR A 61 -9.66 -1.63 10.72
N CYS A 62 -10.79 -1.69 10.00
CA CYS A 62 -10.94 -0.99 8.72
C CYS A 62 -12.22 -0.14 8.80
N GLY A 63 -12.11 1.11 8.44
CA GLY A 63 -13.23 2.05 8.45
C GLY A 63 -14.29 1.68 7.43
N SER A 64 -15.55 2.05 7.70
CA SER A 64 -16.67 1.89 6.77
C SER A 64 -17.27 3.23 6.36
N ASP A 65 -17.14 4.23 7.20
CA ASP A 65 -17.77 5.54 7.05
C ASP A 65 -16.79 6.67 7.46
N SER A 66 -17.02 7.88 6.93
CA SER A 66 -16.28 9.07 7.31
C SER A 66 -16.75 9.63 8.66
N TYR A 67 -15.82 10.27 9.38
CA TYR A 67 -16.07 10.99 10.64
C TYR A 67 -16.74 10.13 11.72
N GLN A 68 -16.33 8.86 11.81
CA GLN A 68 -16.76 7.97 12.87
C GLN A 68 -15.67 7.82 13.92
N THR A 69 -16.09 7.67 15.17
CA THR A 69 -15.19 7.31 16.27
C THR A 69 -15.51 5.92 16.76
N THR A 70 -14.51 5.07 16.83
CA THR A 70 -14.63 3.68 17.33
C THR A 70 -13.61 3.45 18.42
N LEU A 71 -13.97 2.77 19.48
CA LEU A 71 -13.09 2.39 20.57
C LEU A 71 -12.94 0.87 20.61
N ILE A 72 -11.69 0.40 20.61
CA ILE A 72 -11.31 -0.99 20.86
C ILE A 72 -10.52 -1.04 22.15
N GLU A 73 -10.88 -1.97 23.02
CA GLU A 73 -10.19 -2.20 24.29
C GLU A 73 -9.71 -3.64 24.34
N THR A 74 -8.45 -3.84 24.73
CA THR A 74 -7.82 -5.16 24.82
C THR A 74 -6.74 -5.16 25.89
N CYS A 75 -6.22 -6.34 26.22
CA CYS A 75 -5.05 -6.49 27.08
C CYS A 75 -3.84 -6.89 26.26
N ILE A 76 -2.68 -6.34 26.61
CA ILE A 76 -1.40 -6.69 25.99
C ILE A 76 -0.36 -7.04 27.06
N PRO A 77 0.61 -7.93 26.79
CA PRO A 77 1.74 -8.14 27.68
C PRO A 77 2.37 -6.81 28.11
N ASN A 78 2.68 -6.68 29.40
CA ASN A 78 3.25 -5.45 29.93
C ASN A 78 4.74 -5.27 29.60
N THR A 79 5.32 -6.18 28.85
CA THR A 79 6.68 -6.10 28.29
C THR A 79 6.67 -6.56 26.85
N GLY A 80 7.38 -5.88 25.97
CA GLY A 80 7.52 -6.30 24.57
C GLY A 80 7.70 -5.15 23.61
N CYS A 81 7.91 -5.52 22.37
CA CYS A 81 8.02 -4.63 21.21
C CYS A 81 6.77 -4.77 20.36
N TYR A 82 6.17 -3.68 19.98
CA TYR A 82 4.90 -3.65 19.25
C TYR A 82 5.03 -2.82 17.99
N ILE A 83 4.35 -3.23 16.94
CA ILE A 83 4.26 -2.50 15.68
C ILE A 83 2.81 -2.21 15.33
N ILE A 84 2.56 -0.99 14.87
CA ILE A 84 1.31 -0.57 14.28
C ILE A 84 1.53 -0.43 12.79
N THR A 85 0.68 -1.05 12.00
CA THR A 85 0.65 -0.86 10.54
C THR A 85 -0.59 -0.08 10.17
N GLY A 86 -0.45 0.91 9.31
CA GLY A 86 -1.56 1.65 8.73
C GLY A 86 -1.58 1.48 7.22
N SER A 87 -2.76 1.41 6.63
CA SER A 87 -2.90 1.42 5.17
C SER A 87 -4.02 2.34 4.71
N ASP A 88 -3.83 2.88 3.52
CA ASP A 88 -4.78 3.67 2.79
C ASP A 88 -4.90 3.13 1.36
N SER A 89 -6.13 2.89 0.89
CA SER A 89 -6.37 2.22 -0.40
C SER A 89 -6.18 3.11 -1.62
N TRP A 90 -6.14 4.44 -1.45
CA TRP A 90 -5.93 5.40 -2.54
C TRP A 90 -4.55 6.05 -2.51
N GLY A 91 -3.84 5.96 -1.38
CA GLY A 91 -2.46 6.41 -1.26
C GLY A 91 -2.30 7.90 -1.00
N ASP A 92 -3.35 8.56 -0.54
CA ASP A 92 -3.34 9.98 -0.15
C ASP A 92 -3.47 10.19 1.36
N GLY A 93 -3.26 9.10 2.12
CA GLY A 93 -3.31 9.09 3.58
C GLY A 93 -4.72 9.01 4.15
N TRP A 94 -4.82 9.03 5.48
CA TRP A 94 -6.11 8.86 6.17
C TRP A 94 -7.00 10.11 6.18
N ASN A 95 -6.64 11.14 5.43
CA ASN A 95 -7.47 12.32 5.15
C ASN A 95 -8.05 12.99 6.41
N GLY A 96 -7.21 13.11 7.46
CA GLY A 96 -7.58 13.65 8.77
C GLY A 96 -8.14 12.61 9.74
N GLY A 97 -8.01 11.32 9.41
CA GLY A 97 -8.21 10.23 10.34
C GLY A 97 -6.97 9.98 11.19
N ASP A 98 -7.17 9.47 12.40
CA ASP A 98 -6.11 9.12 13.33
C ASP A 98 -6.50 7.93 14.21
N ILE A 99 -5.49 7.38 14.90
CA ILE A 99 -5.69 6.47 16.02
C ILE A 99 -4.98 7.01 17.24
N THR A 100 -5.65 6.97 18.37
CA THR A 100 -5.07 7.26 19.68
C THR A 100 -4.94 5.97 20.45
N VAL A 101 -3.72 5.57 20.75
CA VAL A 101 -3.42 4.39 21.57
C VAL A 101 -3.09 4.85 22.97
N THR A 102 -3.81 4.33 23.97
CA THR A 102 -3.60 4.63 25.38
C THR A 102 -3.30 3.33 26.14
N ILE A 103 -2.24 3.35 26.93
CA ILE A 103 -1.79 2.23 27.75
C ILE A 103 -2.03 2.55 29.23
N ASN A 104 -2.70 1.65 29.95
CA ASN A 104 -3.02 1.78 31.37
C ASN A 104 -3.72 3.08 31.77
N ASP A 105 -4.49 3.68 30.88
CA ASP A 105 -5.15 4.98 31.07
C ASP A 105 -4.18 6.15 31.38
N GLU A 106 -2.89 5.99 31.14
CA GLU A 106 -1.89 7.01 31.48
C GLU A 106 -1.23 7.65 30.27
N ASP A 107 -0.60 6.85 29.40
CA ASP A 107 0.18 7.35 28.25
C ASP A 107 -0.60 7.18 26.94
N SER A 108 -0.93 8.29 26.30
CA SER A 108 -1.62 8.30 25.01
C SER A 108 -0.71 8.80 23.90
N GLN A 109 -0.67 8.08 22.77
CA GLN A 109 0.03 8.49 21.56
C GLN A 109 -0.92 8.48 20.37
N VAL A 110 -0.79 9.51 19.52
CA VAL A 110 -1.61 9.66 18.32
C VAL A 110 -0.77 9.29 17.10
N TYR A 111 -1.34 8.49 16.23
CA TYR A 111 -0.74 8.06 14.98
C TYR A 111 -1.67 8.44 13.83
N GLU A 112 -1.10 9.03 12.79
CA GLU A 112 -1.81 9.44 11.58
C GLU A 112 -1.00 9.06 10.34
N LEU A 113 -1.67 8.70 9.27
CA LEU A 113 -1.09 8.56 7.94
C LEU A 113 -1.45 9.81 7.15
N SER A 114 -0.53 10.78 7.11
CA SER A 114 -0.77 12.08 6.50
C SER A 114 -0.66 12.06 4.97
N ASP A 115 0.04 11.07 4.42
CA ASP A 115 0.25 10.88 2.98
C ASP A 115 0.71 9.43 2.72
N GLY A 116 0.49 8.92 1.50
CA GLY A 116 0.92 7.59 1.08
C GLY A 116 -0.01 6.45 1.46
N SER A 117 0.28 5.28 0.92
CA SER A 117 -0.56 4.08 1.07
C SER A 117 -0.30 3.28 2.33
N TYR A 118 0.85 3.47 2.98
CA TYR A 118 1.27 2.69 4.15
C TYR A 118 2.02 3.51 5.17
N GLY A 119 1.79 3.22 6.44
CA GLY A 119 2.50 3.77 7.58
C GLY A 119 2.87 2.68 8.59
N TYR A 120 3.99 2.90 9.28
CA TYR A 120 4.49 2.01 10.31
C TYR A 120 4.91 2.82 11.52
N TRP A 121 4.47 2.40 12.69
CA TRP A 121 4.84 3.02 13.96
C TRP A 121 5.14 1.93 14.98
N THR A 122 6.03 2.22 15.89
CA THR A 122 6.50 1.24 16.87
C THR A 122 6.41 1.82 18.27
N PHE A 123 6.17 0.97 19.24
CA PHE A 123 6.28 1.30 20.65
C PHE A 123 6.78 0.10 21.45
N GLU A 124 7.34 0.36 22.62
CA GLU A 124 7.92 -0.63 23.48
C GLU A 124 7.42 -0.46 24.91
N LEU A 125 7.24 -1.57 25.61
CA LEU A 125 6.79 -1.61 26.99
C LEU A 125 7.81 -2.35 27.84
N ASN A 126 8.35 -1.67 28.88
CA ASN A 126 9.18 -2.24 29.93
C ASN A 126 10.23 -3.26 29.44
N THR A 127 10.89 -2.97 28.34
CA THR A 127 11.90 -3.84 27.74
C THR A 127 13.15 -3.03 27.40
N GLU A 128 14.25 -3.73 27.07
CA GLU A 128 15.40 -3.09 26.43
C GLU A 128 14.96 -2.54 25.05
N PRO A 129 15.64 -1.50 24.52
CA PRO A 129 15.28 -0.94 23.24
C PRO A 129 15.15 -2.00 22.14
N CYS A 130 14.04 -1.97 21.46
CA CYS A 130 13.75 -2.94 20.40
C CYS A 130 14.63 -2.70 19.19
N VAL A 131 15.17 -3.78 18.62
CA VAL A 131 15.87 -3.74 17.33
C VAL A 131 14.82 -3.97 16.25
N TRP A 132 14.50 -2.91 15.52
CA TRP A 132 13.49 -2.95 14.47
C TRP A 132 14.14 -3.28 13.13
N GLU A 133 14.02 -4.53 12.69
CA GLU A 133 14.41 -4.97 11.36
C GLU A 133 13.16 -5.20 10.51
N ILE A 134 12.66 -4.14 9.90
CA ILE A 134 11.52 -4.22 8.98
C ILE A 134 12.10 -4.42 7.59
N TYR A 135 11.91 -5.60 7.03
CA TYR A 135 12.38 -5.96 5.70
C TYR A 135 11.43 -5.42 4.62
N GLY A 136 11.97 -4.97 3.53
CA GLY A 136 11.24 -4.46 2.38
C GLY A 136 12.12 -3.59 1.50
N CYS A 137 11.59 -3.12 0.37
CA CYS A 137 12.30 -2.22 -0.51
C CYS A 137 12.57 -0.86 0.17
N THR A 138 13.83 -0.45 0.28
CA THR A 138 14.26 0.83 0.86
C THR A 138 14.57 1.91 -0.18
N ASP A 139 14.44 1.63 -1.49
CA ASP A 139 14.67 2.61 -2.56
C ASP A 139 13.39 3.40 -2.85
N ALA A 140 13.40 4.70 -2.56
CA ALA A 140 12.27 5.59 -2.79
C ALA A 140 11.86 5.76 -4.29
N ASN A 141 12.69 5.28 -5.22
CA ASN A 141 12.35 5.26 -6.65
C ASN A 141 11.65 3.96 -7.08
N ALA A 142 11.58 2.97 -6.21
CA ALA A 142 10.89 1.71 -6.50
C ALA A 142 9.37 1.86 -6.33
N ILE A 143 8.59 1.18 -7.18
CA ILE A 143 7.12 1.19 -7.08
C ILE A 143 6.59 0.48 -5.83
N ASN A 144 7.39 -0.42 -5.25
CA ASN A 144 7.10 -1.14 -4.01
C ASN A 144 7.94 -0.62 -2.84
N TYR A 145 8.34 0.68 -2.88
CA TYR A 145 9.01 1.32 -1.77
C TYR A 145 8.23 1.18 -0.47
N ASN A 146 8.89 0.69 0.56
CA ASN A 146 8.33 0.61 1.89
C ASN A 146 8.99 1.65 2.80
N PRO A 147 8.35 2.78 3.10
CA PRO A 147 8.95 3.84 3.94
C PRO A 147 9.24 3.39 5.37
N GLY A 148 8.62 2.30 5.83
CA GLY A 148 8.89 1.69 7.12
C GLY A 148 10.03 0.67 7.11
N ALA A 149 10.51 0.25 5.93
CA ALA A 149 11.61 -0.71 5.85
C ALA A 149 12.91 -0.11 6.39
N THR A 150 13.58 -0.85 7.27
CA THR A 150 14.89 -0.51 7.81
C THR A 150 16.01 -1.37 7.22
N VAL A 151 15.63 -2.48 6.57
CA VAL A 151 16.53 -3.42 5.91
C VAL A 151 16.01 -3.71 4.52
N ASP A 152 16.86 -3.49 3.51
CA ASP A 152 16.53 -3.85 2.13
C ASP A 152 16.54 -5.39 1.97
N ASP A 153 15.44 -5.94 1.52
CA ASP A 153 15.29 -7.37 1.26
C ASP A 153 15.58 -7.78 -0.19
N GLY A 154 15.98 -6.80 -1.02
CA GLY A 154 16.25 -7.00 -2.44
C GLY A 154 15.00 -7.06 -3.32
N SER A 155 13.82 -6.78 -2.77
CA SER A 155 12.54 -6.83 -3.50
C SER A 155 12.25 -5.60 -4.36
N CYS A 156 13.13 -4.57 -4.35
CA CYS A 156 12.88 -3.31 -5.04
C CYS A 156 12.62 -3.49 -6.54
N VAL A 157 11.46 -3.03 -6.98
CA VAL A 157 11.09 -2.99 -8.40
C VAL A 157 11.34 -1.59 -8.94
N LEU A 158 12.46 -1.43 -9.63
CA LEU A 158 12.89 -0.16 -10.21
C LEU A 158 12.45 -0.04 -11.67
N PRO A 159 12.28 1.18 -12.19
CA PRO A 159 11.99 1.39 -13.59
C PRO A 159 13.19 1.05 -14.48
N PHE A 160 12.89 0.58 -15.67
CA PHE A 160 13.82 0.51 -16.80
C PHE A 160 13.64 1.75 -17.67
N PHE A 161 14.65 2.02 -18.49
CA PHE A 161 14.62 3.17 -19.39
C PHE A 161 14.88 2.76 -20.85
N PHE A 162 14.12 3.32 -21.75
CA PHE A 162 14.25 3.12 -23.20
C PHE A 162 14.32 4.47 -23.90
N ASN A 163 15.39 4.69 -24.71
CA ASN A 163 15.54 5.93 -25.46
C ASN A 163 14.74 5.86 -26.76
N TRP A 164 13.80 6.77 -26.92
CA TRP A 164 12.95 6.90 -28.08
C TRP A 164 12.78 8.36 -28.49
N ASP A 165 13.05 8.70 -29.74
CA ASP A 165 12.90 10.05 -30.32
C ASP A 165 13.57 11.17 -29.51
N ASN A 166 14.80 10.91 -29.04
CA ASN A 166 15.61 11.76 -28.14
C ASN A 166 15.04 11.96 -26.74
N GLU A 167 13.99 11.24 -26.36
CA GLU A 167 13.45 11.22 -25.03
C GLU A 167 13.79 9.90 -24.31
N GLN A 168 14.04 9.97 -23.02
CA GLN A 168 14.18 8.79 -22.17
C GLN A 168 12.80 8.43 -21.62
N ARG A 169 12.30 7.27 -22.04
CA ARG A 169 10.97 6.76 -21.65
C ARG A 169 11.16 5.69 -20.58
N GLU A 170 10.45 5.83 -19.49
CA GLU A 170 10.51 4.84 -18.41
C GLU A 170 9.44 3.75 -18.56
N TYR A 171 9.77 2.55 -18.07
CA TYR A 171 8.86 1.42 -18.05
C TYR A 171 9.24 0.43 -16.96
N TRP A 172 8.28 -0.33 -16.50
CA TRP A 172 8.49 -1.43 -15.55
C TRP A 172 8.18 -2.76 -16.21
N LEU A 173 8.83 -3.82 -15.72
CA LEU A 173 8.60 -5.18 -16.18
C LEU A 173 8.23 -6.06 -15.00
N TYR A 174 7.29 -6.94 -15.25
CA TYR A 174 7.09 -8.14 -14.45
C TYR A 174 7.40 -9.35 -15.33
N ILE A 175 8.34 -10.16 -14.88
CA ILE A 175 8.82 -11.35 -15.59
C ILE A 175 8.59 -12.54 -14.67
N PRO A 176 7.73 -13.50 -15.02
CA PRO A 176 7.50 -14.69 -14.22
C PRO A 176 8.77 -15.50 -13.98
N GLU A 177 8.87 -16.16 -12.82
CA GLU A 177 10.02 -17.00 -12.48
C GLU A 177 10.26 -18.11 -13.52
N ASN A 178 9.18 -18.71 -14.05
CA ASN A 178 9.21 -19.80 -15.01
C ASN A 178 8.71 -19.34 -16.39
N LEU A 179 9.34 -18.29 -16.94
CA LEU A 179 8.97 -17.76 -18.24
C LEU A 179 9.22 -18.81 -19.35
N PRO A 180 8.18 -19.23 -20.13
CA PRO A 180 8.38 -20.17 -21.24
C PRO A 180 9.11 -19.51 -22.42
N GLU A 181 9.76 -20.31 -23.25
CA GLU A 181 10.30 -19.82 -24.51
C GLU A 181 9.18 -19.27 -25.42
N ASN A 182 9.45 -18.17 -26.13
CA ASN A 182 8.48 -17.49 -26.97
C ASN A 182 7.20 -17.05 -26.22
N ALA A 183 7.37 -16.59 -24.99
CA ALA A 183 6.28 -16.07 -24.16
C ALA A 183 5.62 -14.84 -24.83
N PRO A 184 4.33 -14.58 -24.55
CA PRO A 184 3.67 -13.33 -24.93
C PRO A 184 4.19 -12.13 -24.16
N LEU A 185 4.02 -10.93 -24.73
CA LEU A 185 4.20 -9.63 -24.08
C LEU A 185 2.84 -8.93 -23.94
N VAL A 186 2.56 -8.40 -22.75
CA VAL A 186 1.34 -7.63 -22.47
C VAL A 186 1.72 -6.25 -21.95
N PHE A 187 1.27 -5.19 -22.64
CA PHE A 187 1.38 -3.83 -22.11
C PHE A 187 0.18 -3.48 -21.25
N THR A 188 0.42 -2.83 -20.09
CA THR A 188 -0.59 -2.20 -19.27
C THR A 188 -0.43 -0.68 -19.33
N LEU A 189 -1.41 0.02 -19.92
CA LEU A 189 -1.32 1.45 -20.23
C LEU A 189 -2.20 2.26 -19.28
N HIS A 190 -1.59 3.12 -18.46
CA HIS A 190 -2.28 3.93 -17.45
C HIS A 190 -3.27 4.94 -18.07
N GLY A 191 -4.20 5.44 -17.25
CA GLY A 191 -5.09 6.54 -17.61
C GLY A 191 -4.39 7.90 -17.60
N TYR A 192 -5.11 8.96 -17.97
CA TYR A 192 -4.61 10.33 -17.89
C TYR A 192 -4.20 10.68 -16.48
N GLY A 193 -2.99 11.20 -16.29
CA GLY A 193 -2.41 11.55 -14.99
C GLY A 193 -1.85 10.37 -14.20
N GLY A 194 -1.91 9.15 -14.75
CA GLY A 194 -1.29 7.98 -14.14
C GLY A 194 0.19 7.83 -14.48
N ALA A 195 0.80 6.79 -13.95
CA ALA A 195 2.18 6.40 -14.23
C ALA A 195 2.26 4.92 -14.59
N GLY A 196 3.42 4.50 -15.09
CA GLY A 196 3.76 3.09 -15.27
C GLY A 196 3.94 2.37 -13.92
N GLY A 197 4.29 1.09 -13.99
CA GLY A 197 4.53 0.27 -12.80
C GLY A 197 3.27 -0.35 -12.18
N ASN A 198 2.09 0.02 -12.62
CA ASN A 198 0.86 -0.66 -12.19
C ASN A 198 0.57 -1.85 -13.11
N PHE A 199 0.75 -3.05 -12.61
CA PHE A 199 0.51 -4.30 -13.34
C PHE A 199 -0.95 -4.80 -13.23
N TRP A 200 -1.81 -4.07 -12.49
CA TRP A 200 -3.26 -4.30 -12.31
C TRP A 200 -3.63 -5.67 -11.73
N GLY A 201 -2.74 -6.27 -10.94
CA GLY A 201 -2.94 -7.60 -10.37
C GLY A 201 -2.83 -8.72 -11.40
N PHE A 202 -2.18 -8.48 -12.54
CA PHE A 202 -1.95 -9.49 -13.56
C PHE A 202 -0.73 -10.37 -13.26
N GLU A 203 0.02 -10.09 -12.20
CA GLU A 203 1.23 -10.82 -11.82
C GLU A 203 0.94 -12.30 -11.58
N GLU A 204 -0.12 -12.62 -10.82
CA GLU A 204 -0.54 -14.01 -10.61
C GLU A 204 -0.93 -14.73 -11.92
N LEU A 205 -1.59 -14.02 -12.82
CA LEU A 205 -1.94 -14.55 -14.15
C LEU A 205 -0.69 -14.75 -15.01
N ALA A 206 0.29 -13.87 -14.89
CA ALA A 206 1.56 -13.97 -15.59
C ALA A 206 2.35 -15.20 -15.12
N GLU A 207 2.35 -15.48 -13.81
CA GLU A 207 2.93 -16.72 -13.25
C GLU A 207 2.21 -17.98 -13.75
N GLU A 208 0.87 -17.97 -13.76
CA GLU A 208 0.07 -19.12 -14.17
C GLU A 208 0.17 -19.40 -15.66
N HIS A 209 0.20 -18.36 -16.50
CA HIS A 209 0.07 -18.49 -17.95
C HIS A 209 1.35 -18.19 -18.73
N GLY A 210 2.40 -17.72 -18.09
CA GLY A 210 3.73 -17.51 -18.67
C GLY A 210 3.77 -16.39 -19.71
N PHE A 211 3.52 -15.12 -19.29
CA PHE A 211 3.69 -13.93 -20.14
C PHE A 211 4.39 -12.81 -19.39
N VAL A 212 5.10 -11.95 -20.12
CA VAL A 212 5.76 -10.76 -19.57
C VAL A 212 4.77 -9.60 -19.54
N ILE A 213 4.75 -8.82 -18.46
CA ILE A 213 3.99 -7.57 -18.38
C ILE A 213 4.96 -6.40 -18.49
N CYS A 214 4.65 -5.44 -19.35
CA CYS A 214 5.35 -4.16 -19.47
C CYS A 214 4.37 -3.02 -19.14
N SER A 215 4.70 -2.20 -18.16
CA SER A 215 3.91 -1.06 -17.72
C SER A 215 4.69 0.23 -17.91
N PRO A 216 4.63 0.87 -19.10
CA PRO A 216 5.37 2.10 -19.38
C PRO A 216 4.62 3.34 -18.88
N THR A 217 5.37 4.45 -18.71
CA THR A 217 4.80 5.79 -18.43
C THR A 217 4.69 6.60 -19.74
N GLY A 218 3.53 7.23 -19.95
CA GLY A 218 3.32 8.23 -21.00
C GLY A 218 4.11 9.52 -20.70
N LEU A 219 4.47 10.28 -21.73
CA LEU A 219 5.09 11.60 -21.52
C LEU A 219 4.08 12.62 -20.98
N GLU A 220 4.61 13.64 -20.33
CA GLU A 220 3.80 14.75 -19.84
C GLU A 220 3.27 15.60 -21.00
N ASP A 221 2.03 16.06 -20.89
CA ASP A 221 1.46 17.06 -21.77
C ASP A 221 1.96 18.48 -21.41
N ASN A 222 1.42 19.50 -22.07
CA ASN A 222 1.78 20.90 -21.81
C ASN A 222 1.37 21.41 -20.41
N PHE A 223 0.65 20.61 -19.64
CA PHE A 223 0.24 20.90 -18.28
C PHE A 223 1.05 20.12 -17.24
N GLY A 224 2.04 19.32 -17.67
CA GLY A 224 2.84 18.47 -16.79
C GLY A 224 2.13 17.19 -16.37
N THR A 225 1.15 16.73 -17.17
CA THR A 225 0.35 15.55 -16.84
C THR A 225 0.73 14.38 -17.76
N PRO A 226 1.18 13.23 -17.23
CA PRO A 226 1.47 12.05 -18.02
C PRO A 226 0.23 11.55 -18.78
N HIS A 227 0.41 11.22 -20.05
CA HIS A 227 -0.70 10.84 -20.93
C HIS A 227 -0.23 10.02 -22.13
N TRP A 228 -1.20 9.45 -22.86
CA TRP A 228 -1.01 8.83 -24.17
C TRP A 228 -1.66 9.71 -25.24
N ASN A 229 -0.94 9.94 -26.32
CA ASN A 229 -1.44 10.71 -27.48
C ASN A 229 -2.44 9.87 -28.28
N SER A 230 -3.65 9.75 -27.76
CA SER A 230 -4.75 8.98 -28.37
C SER A 230 -5.56 9.75 -29.43
N ASN A 231 -5.22 11.00 -29.72
CA ASN A 231 -6.00 11.95 -30.53
C ASN A 231 -7.43 12.20 -30.02
N PHE A 232 -7.81 11.65 -28.91
CA PHE A 232 -9.18 11.78 -28.35
C PHE A 232 -9.42 13.13 -27.68
N ILE A 233 -8.39 13.71 -27.12
CA ILE A 233 -8.45 15.03 -26.47
C ILE A 233 -7.32 15.87 -27.05
N ASN A 234 -7.64 17.11 -27.46
CA ASN A 234 -6.68 18.08 -28.02
C ASN A 234 -5.66 18.59 -26.94
N TYR A 235 -5.03 17.71 -26.18
CA TYR A 235 -4.00 18.09 -25.22
C TYR A 235 -2.64 18.40 -25.86
N MET A 236 -2.64 18.61 -27.17
CA MET A 236 -1.60 19.32 -27.91
C MET A 236 -0.19 18.73 -27.80
N THR A 237 -0.07 17.43 -27.77
CA THR A 237 1.22 16.79 -27.93
C THR A 237 1.32 16.12 -29.31
N THR A 238 2.52 16.13 -29.87
CA THR A 238 2.85 15.44 -31.11
C THR A 238 3.65 14.17 -30.86
N VAL A 239 3.58 13.66 -29.64
CA VAL A 239 4.32 12.47 -29.21
C VAL A 239 3.85 11.26 -30.02
N ASP A 240 4.79 10.51 -30.58
CA ASP A 240 4.53 9.25 -31.27
C ASP A 240 4.57 8.07 -30.28
N ASP A 241 3.52 7.93 -29.47
CA ASP A 241 3.43 6.83 -28.51
C ASP A 241 3.28 5.46 -29.19
N ILE A 242 2.69 5.40 -30.39
CA ILE A 242 2.57 4.16 -31.16
C ILE A 242 3.96 3.69 -31.62
N GLY A 243 4.79 4.61 -32.13
CA GLY A 243 6.18 4.33 -32.49
C GLY A 243 6.99 3.90 -31.25
N PHE A 244 6.83 4.59 -30.14
CA PHE A 244 7.48 4.20 -28.87
C PHE A 244 7.11 2.79 -28.45
N LEU A 245 5.83 2.49 -28.28
CA LEU A 245 5.37 1.17 -27.80
C LEU A 245 5.77 0.05 -28.77
N SER A 246 5.70 0.31 -30.09
CA SER A 246 6.13 -0.66 -31.08
C SER A 246 7.62 -0.95 -31.03
N SER A 247 8.44 0.08 -30.83
CA SER A 247 9.90 -0.07 -30.73
C SER A 247 10.31 -0.73 -29.41
N LEU A 248 9.65 -0.37 -28.31
CA LEU A 248 9.83 -1.01 -27.01
C LEU A 248 9.44 -2.50 -27.08
N ALA A 249 8.34 -2.84 -27.77
CA ALA A 249 7.94 -4.23 -27.97
C ALA A 249 9.01 -5.03 -28.71
N ILE A 250 9.55 -4.50 -29.81
CA ILE A 250 10.62 -5.16 -30.60
C ILE A 250 11.88 -5.35 -29.72
N PHE A 251 12.25 -4.33 -28.96
CA PHE A 251 13.37 -4.42 -28.05
C PHE A 251 13.17 -5.54 -27.00
N LEU A 252 12.03 -5.54 -26.30
CA LEU A 252 11.73 -6.55 -25.27
C LEU A 252 11.60 -7.96 -25.84
N GLN A 253 11.02 -8.12 -27.02
CA GLN A 253 10.95 -9.40 -27.72
C GLN A 253 12.34 -9.96 -27.99
N SER A 254 13.29 -9.11 -28.39
CA SER A 254 14.69 -9.51 -28.64
C SER A 254 15.45 -9.80 -27.35
N GLU A 255 15.27 -8.96 -26.33
CA GLU A 255 16.00 -9.06 -25.06
C GLU A 255 15.59 -10.30 -24.26
N TYR A 256 14.31 -10.62 -24.23
CA TYR A 256 13.74 -11.72 -23.42
C TYR A 256 13.29 -12.92 -24.28
N ASN A 257 13.66 -12.99 -25.56
CA ASN A 257 13.29 -14.07 -26.49
C ASN A 257 11.77 -14.35 -26.52
N LEU A 258 10.96 -13.27 -26.59
CA LEU A 258 9.50 -13.37 -26.63
C LEU A 258 8.98 -13.63 -28.06
N ASP A 259 7.72 -14.08 -28.16
CA ASP A 259 7.08 -14.31 -29.46
C ASP A 259 6.74 -12.98 -30.16
N PRO A 260 7.36 -12.67 -31.32
CA PRO A 260 7.10 -11.40 -32.01
C PRO A 260 5.68 -11.25 -32.56
N ASN A 261 4.88 -12.34 -32.56
CA ASN A 261 3.49 -12.33 -32.99
C ASN A 261 2.48 -12.29 -31.85
N LYS A 262 2.96 -12.25 -30.59
CA LYS A 262 2.11 -12.29 -29.40
C LYS A 262 2.38 -11.10 -28.49
N THR A 263 2.17 -9.90 -29.02
CA THR A 263 2.16 -8.68 -28.22
C THR A 263 0.73 -8.16 -28.13
N PHE A 264 0.30 -7.90 -26.89
CA PHE A 264 -1.04 -7.41 -26.57
C PHE A 264 -0.93 -6.12 -25.75
N SER A 265 -1.98 -5.34 -25.72
CA SER A 265 -2.10 -4.18 -24.85
C SER A 265 -3.49 -4.14 -24.23
N CYS A 266 -3.54 -3.68 -22.99
CA CYS A 266 -4.75 -3.27 -22.31
C CYS A 266 -4.51 -1.91 -21.66
N GLY A 267 -5.54 -1.12 -21.47
CA GLY A 267 -5.40 0.23 -20.95
C GLY A 267 -6.67 0.71 -20.27
N MET A 268 -6.50 1.62 -19.32
CA MET A 268 -7.58 2.29 -18.65
C MET A 268 -7.77 3.70 -19.22
N SER A 269 -9.02 4.13 -19.44
CA SER A 269 -9.35 5.49 -19.89
C SER A 269 -8.47 5.93 -21.07
N ASN A 270 -7.62 6.96 -20.91
CA ASN A 270 -6.71 7.46 -21.96
C ASN A 270 -5.78 6.37 -22.53
N GLY A 271 -5.31 5.43 -21.70
CA GLY A 271 -4.51 4.29 -22.16
C GLY A 271 -5.32 3.22 -22.93
N GLY A 272 -6.64 3.26 -22.85
CA GLY A 272 -7.54 2.35 -23.57
C GLY A 272 -8.01 2.87 -24.94
N TYR A 273 -7.64 4.08 -25.32
CA TYR A 273 -7.95 4.68 -26.62
C TYR A 273 -6.79 4.52 -27.57
#